data_ef29ca08b7d28ab367b68cb68055f48e
#
_entry.id   ef29ca08b7d28ab367b68cb68055f48e
#
_cell.length_a   1.000
_cell.length_b   1.000
_cell.length_c   1.000
_cell.angle_alpha   90.00
_cell.angle_beta   90.00
_cell.angle_gamma   90.00
#
_symmetry.space_group_name_H-M   'P 1'
#
loop_
_entity.id
_entity.type
_entity.pdbx_description
1 polymer ?
#
loop_
_entity_poly.entity_id
_entity_poly.type
_entity_poly.pdbx_seq_one_letter_code
_entity_poly.pdbx_strand_id
1 'polypeptide(L)'
;MHRLLRAAPIVGAVLILIILCVHAWVSLPRGEGVNLVSGVWLALARDTQDGVFYRALAGSGEYGGTRYFPLLFLLIAALLRAGVPAIAAGQVASLVGGAVLAIGAFRFVRALGRPSADASVASALAVAPYLVQQAMFAIRADPLAAGLVLNGCAPVARRLRDEPAGRWALEASVWFALAVAAKATAAYGGAAATLTLALAHRRRDAVRLAIYCATGWALLIGTIALASDGRAIIAFRATALAGGSVWALAQPRFILSIARVVIGASHLMTVVFVAAAGVLIASPRRWCSLPGLLFVCASATAVAAMGTGGTIVANQEIEPYVSAAICLVWVASSDGNWRVAGSMMLAVLLGWMGVQNVVAIRKIREHAAAHASARAAALNAASACDGVLLSESPLVPAVAGRRVIVLDPFAFRTAALARPELTRDLAERIDRREFGCVILEYDPWSAVGAGWYEQIDFGRAVIDAIGRNYRLRGVVDEYRVYEPAVTTSANRSPHSPGT
;
A
#
# COMPACT_ATOMS: atom_id res chain seq x y z
N MET A 1 -35.86 -18.60 15.57
CA MET A 1 -35.49 -17.39 14.84
C MET A 1 -34.23 -16.71 15.43
N HIS A 2 -34.19 -16.31 16.71
CA HIS A 2 -33.02 -15.62 17.30
C HIS A 2 -31.69 -16.36 17.22
N ARG A 3 -31.68 -17.70 17.35
CA ARG A 3 -30.44 -18.52 17.23
C ARG A 3 -29.89 -18.51 15.79
N LEU A 4 -30.77 -18.59 14.79
CA LEU A 4 -30.38 -18.55 13.36
C LEU A 4 -29.81 -17.17 12.97
N LEU A 5 -30.38 -16.08 13.42
CA LEU A 5 -29.89 -14.73 13.17
C LEU A 5 -28.50 -14.48 13.77
N ARG A 6 -28.19 -15.13 14.92
CA ARG A 6 -26.85 -15.06 15.53
C ARG A 6 -25.82 -15.95 14.79
N ALA A 7 -26.25 -17.03 14.17
CA ALA A 7 -25.36 -17.91 13.42
C ALA A 7 -25.01 -17.35 12.02
N ALA A 8 -25.86 -16.54 11.43
CA ALA A 8 -25.69 -16.04 10.06
C ALA A 8 -24.35 -15.30 9.82
N PRO A 9 -23.87 -14.38 10.67
CA PRO A 9 -22.57 -13.74 10.48
C PRO A 9 -21.40 -14.72 10.57
N ILE A 10 -21.51 -15.77 11.42
CA ILE A 10 -20.47 -16.79 11.57
C ILE A 10 -20.38 -17.65 10.30
N VAL A 11 -21.53 -18.06 9.76
CA VAL A 11 -21.59 -18.80 8.50
C VAL A 11 -21.03 -17.93 7.37
N GLY A 12 -21.41 -16.65 7.31
CA GLY A 12 -20.85 -15.68 6.37
C GLY A 12 -19.32 -15.55 6.50
N ALA A 13 -18.80 -15.50 7.72
CA ALA A 13 -17.36 -15.44 7.97
C ALA A 13 -16.62 -16.69 7.46
N VAL A 14 -17.17 -17.88 7.70
CA VAL A 14 -16.59 -19.15 7.20
C VAL A 14 -16.60 -19.16 5.67
N LEU A 15 -17.71 -18.77 5.05
CA LEU A 15 -17.81 -18.71 3.59
C LEU A 15 -16.78 -17.72 2.99
N ILE A 16 -16.60 -16.55 3.60
CA ILE A 16 -15.58 -15.59 3.18
C ILE A 16 -14.17 -16.20 3.24
N LEU A 17 -13.82 -16.91 4.29
CA LEU A 17 -12.52 -17.57 4.40
C LEU A 17 -12.31 -18.64 3.30
N ILE A 18 -13.35 -19.41 2.99
CA ILE A 18 -13.29 -20.36 1.88
C ILE A 18 -13.09 -19.64 0.54
N ILE A 19 -13.87 -18.58 0.28
CA ILE A 19 -13.73 -17.77 -0.93
C ILE A 19 -12.34 -17.13 -1.01
N LEU A 20 -11.79 -16.68 0.11
CA LEU A 20 -10.43 -16.12 0.17
C LEU A 20 -9.37 -17.17 -0.23
N CYS A 21 -9.50 -18.41 0.25
CA CYS A 21 -8.60 -19.49 -0.15
C CYS A 21 -8.68 -19.77 -1.66
N VAL A 22 -9.90 -19.80 -2.23
CA VAL A 22 -10.10 -19.98 -3.67
C VAL A 22 -9.53 -18.79 -4.45
N HIS A 23 -9.75 -17.57 -3.98
CA HIS A 23 -9.20 -16.35 -4.59
C HIS A 23 -7.67 -16.39 -4.58
N ALA A 24 -7.05 -16.72 -3.46
CA ALA A 24 -5.60 -16.86 -3.36
C ALA A 24 -5.07 -17.93 -4.32
N TRP A 25 -5.73 -19.10 -4.39
CA TRP A 25 -5.36 -20.17 -5.31
C TRP A 25 -5.34 -19.76 -6.78
N VAL A 26 -6.29 -18.89 -7.18
CA VAL A 26 -6.39 -18.40 -8.56
C VAL A 26 -5.42 -17.26 -8.84
N SER A 27 -5.24 -16.34 -7.86
CA SER A 27 -4.52 -15.06 -8.06
C SER A 27 -3.01 -15.18 -7.89
N LEU A 28 -2.55 -15.96 -6.89
CA LEU A 28 -1.12 -16.00 -6.55
C LEU A 28 -0.22 -16.53 -7.69
N PRO A 29 -0.56 -17.64 -8.38
CA PRO A 29 0.30 -18.16 -9.44
C PRO A 29 0.44 -17.19 -10.62
N ARG A 30 -0.54 -16.30 -10.80
CA ARG A 30 -0.56 -15.32 -11.88
C ARG A 30 0.10 -13.99 -11.52
N GLY A 31 0.34 -13.74 -10.25
CA GLY A 31 0.78 -12.45 -9.77
C GLY A 31 -0.29 -11.38 -9.92
N GLU A 32 -1.57 -11.75 -9.74
CA GLU A 32 -2.67 -10.80 -9.84
C GLU A 32 -2.51 -9.65 -8.85
N GLY A 33 -2.66 -8.40 -9.34
CA GLY A 33 -2.42 -7.19 -8.56
C GLY A 33 -0.94 -6.81 -8.39
N VAL A 34 0.01 -7.67 -8.82
CA VAL A 34 1.44 -7.32 -8.88
C VAL A 34 1.65 -6.31 -10.00
N ASN A 35 2.20 -5.15 -9.67
CA ASN A 35 2.34 -4.00 -10.56
C ASN A 35 3.61 -3.19 -10.25
N LEU A 36 3.73 -2.00 -10.82
CA LEU A 36 4.82 -1.05 -10.60
C LEU A 36 5.17 -0.90 -9.10
N VAL A 37 4.18 -0.68 -8.23
CA VAL A 37 4.43 -0.51 -6.77
C VAL A 37 5.00 -1.78 -6.15
N SER A 38 4.54 -2.96 -6.59
CA SER A 38 5.11 -4.25 -6.19
C SER A 38 6.59 -4.35 -6.60
N GLY A 39 6.92 -3.83 -7.78
CA GLY A 39 8.28 -3.73 -8.29
C GLY A 39 9.19 -2.90 -7.39
N VAL A 40 8.69 -1.78 -6.85
CA VAL A 40 9.47 -0.95 -5.89
C VAL A 40 9.83 -1.75 -4.63
N TRP A 41 8.87 -2.50 -4.06
CA TRP A 41 9.15 -3.36 -2.89
C TRP A 41 10.17 -4.44 -3.18
N LEU A 42 10.08 -5.07 -4.37
CA LEU A 42 11.05 -6.09 -4.79
C LEU A 42 12.45 -5.50 -5.04
N ALA A 43 12.51 -4.31 -5.64
CA ALA A 43 13.77 -3.61 -5.87
C ALA A 43 14.46 -3.25 -4.55
N LEU A 44 13.74 -2.69 -3.58
CA LEU A 44 14.24 -2.40 -2.23
C LEU A 44 14.74 -3.66 -1.51
N ALA A 45 14.00 -4.77 -1.66
CA ALA A 45 14.40 -6.04 -1.05
C ALA A 45 15.69 -6.59 -1.68
N ARG A 46 15.86 -6.48 -3.01
CA ARG A 46 17.11 -6.86 -3.70
C ARG A 46 18.26 -5.97 -3.31
N ASP A 47 18.07 -4.66 -3.29
CA ASP A 47 19.09 -3.72 -2.79
C ASP A 47 19.57 -4.12 -1.40
N THR A 48 18.64 -4.45 -0.51
CA THR A 48 18.95 -4.92 0.85
C THR A 48 19.70 -6.25 0.85
N GLN A 49 19.38 -7.16 -0.07
CA GLN A 49 20.11 -8.42 -0.26
C GLN A 49 21.54 -8.16 -0.70
N ASP A 50 21.75 -7.16 -1.55
CA ASP A 50 23.04 -6.73 -2.09
C ASP A 50 23.81 -5.79 -1.13
N GLY A 51 23.29 -5.57 0.09
CA GLY A 51 23.91 -4.74 1.12
C GLY A 51 23.60 -3.25 1.02
N VAL A 52 22.71 -2.83 0.13
CA VAL A 52 22.29 -1.43 -0.02
C VAL A 52 20.99 -1.19 0.74
N PHE A 53 21.08 -0.52 1.89
CA PHE A 53 19.92 -0.12 2.66
C PHE A 53 19.56 1.33 2.36
N TYR A 54 18.58 1.53 1.50
CA TYR A 54 18.18 2.79 0.84
C TYR A 54 19.26 3.42 -0.05
N ARG A 55 18.94 3.63 -1.31
CA ARG A 55 19.77 4.34 -2.28
C ARG A 55 19.77 5.85 -2.02
N ALA A 56 20.85 6.52 -2.42
CA ALA A 56 20.85 7.98 -2.57
C ALA A 56 19.79 8.42 -3.61
N LEU A 57 19.31 9.67 -3.54
CA LEU A 57 18.36 10.20 -4.54
C LEU A 57 18.93 10.15 -5.95
N ALA A 58 20.22 10.43 -6.09
CA ALA A 58 20.99 10.21 -7.31
C ALA A 58 22.41 9.78 -6.94
N GLY A 59 23.00 8.92 -7.77
CA GLY A 59 24.38 8.45 -7.59
C GLY A 59 24.65 7.17 -8.35
N SER A 60 25.88 6.99 -8.83
CA SER A 60 26.33 5.78 -9.54
C SER A 60 25.46 5.41 -10.75
N GLY A 61 24.81 6.39 -11.38
CA GLY A 61 23.90 6.18 -12.53
C GLY A 61 22.56 5.57 -12.18
N GLU A 62 22.14 5.66 -10.92
CA GLU A 62 20.84 5.22 -10.41
C GLU A 62 20.14 6.36 -9.68
N TYR A 63 18.81 6.25 -9.65
CA TYR A 63 17.94 7.18 -8.94
C TYR A 63 17.20 6.41 -7.86
N GLY A 64 17.48 6.75 -6.60
CA GLY A 64 16.79 6.26 -5.43
C GLY A 64 15.63 7.17 -5.07
N GLY A 65 15.26 7.09 -3.81
CA GLY A 65 14.13 7.83 -3.26
C GLY A 65 12.90 6.95 -3.17
N THR A 66 12.39 6.87 -1.95
CA THR A 66 11.14 6.17 -1.66
C THR A 66 10.59 6.66 -0.33
N ARG A 67 9.28 6.53 -0.16
CA ARG A 67 8.58 6.78 1.10
C ARG A 67 8.22 5.50 1.85
N TYR A 68 8.69 4.34 1.38
CA TYR A 68 8.40 3.07 2.00
C TYR A 68 9.30 2.78 3.19
N PHE A 69 8.69 2.29 4.28
CA PHE A 69 9.39 1.90 5.50
C PHE A 69 9.84 0.44 5.45
N PRO A 70 10.84 0.03 6.28
CA PRO A 70 11.66 -1.13 5.94
C PRO A 70 11.04 -2.49 6.23
N LEU A 71 10.02 -2.61 7.08
CA LEU A 71 9.61 -3.92 7.60
C LEU A 71 9.24 -4.91 6.49
N LEU A 72 8.44 -4.48 5.49
CA LEU A 72 8.00 -5.39 4.43
C LEU A 72 9.16 -5.80 3.52
N PHE A 73 9.98 -4.88 3.04
CA PHE A 73 11.09 -5.26 2.15
C PHE A 73 12.20 -6.02 2.87
N LEU A 74 12.39 -5.85 4.19
CA LEU A 74 13.28 -6.70 4.99
C LEU A 74 12.75 -8.14 5.08
N LEU A 75 11.44 -8.33 5.26
CA LEU A 75 10.82 -9.65 5.21
C LEU A 75 11.01 -10.31 3.83
N ILE A 76 10.78 -9.54 2.76
CA ILE A 76 11.00 -10.02 1.39
C ILE A 76 12.47 -10.37 1.17
N ALA A 77 13.42 -9.52 1.60
CA ALA A 77 14.85 -9.78 1.47
C ALA A 77 15.29 -11.05 2.20
N ALA A 78 14.70 -11.32 3.38
CA ALA A 78 14.96 -12.57 4.11
C ALA A 78 14.47 -13.79 3.32
N LEU A 79 13.29 -13.72 2.69
CA LEU A 79 12.77 -14.80 1.85
C LEU A 79 13.58 -14.98 0.57
N LEU A 80 14.04 -13.89 -0.06
CA LEU A 80 14.94 -13.95 -1.21
C LEU A 80 16.26 -14.65 -0.85
N ARG A 81 16.85 -14.33 0.32
CA ARG A 81 18.05 -15.02 0.82
C ARG A 81 17.82 -16.51 1.08
N ALA A 82 16.61 -16.89 1.43
CA ALA A 82 16.22 -18.30 1.55
C ALA A 82 15.91 -18.98 0.21
N GLY A 83 16.16 -18.31 -0.92
CA GLY A 83 15.96 -18.87 -2.27
C GLY A 83 14.53 -18.81 -2.80
N VAL A 84 13.62 -18.12 -2.13
CA VAL A 84 12.23 -17.97 -2.62
C VAL A 84 12.22 -17.05 -3.84
N PRO A 85 11.54 -17.42 -4.95
CA PRO A 85 11.45 -16.56 -6.14
C PRO A 85 10.84 -15.19 -5.82
N ALA A 86 11.31 -14.14 -6.51
CA ALA A 86 11.05 -12.75 -6.15
C ALA A 86 9.56 -12.40 -5.92
N ILE A 87 8.68 -12.69 -6.90
CA ILE A 87 7.25 -12.41 -6.75
C ILE A 87 6.66 -13.23 -5.62
N ALA A 88 7.00 -14.52 -5.52
CA ALA A 88 6.51 -15.38 -4.45
C ALA A 88 6.96 -14.89 -3.06
N ALA A 89 8.21 -14.43 -2.91
CA ALA A 89 8.72 -13.86 -1.68
C ALA A 89 7.90 -12.62 -1.25
N GLY A 90 7.61 -11.73 -2.20
CA GLY A 90 6.78 -10.57 -1.94
C GLY A 90 5.34 -10.94 -1.56
N GLN A 91 4.73 -11.87 -2.29
CA GLN A 91 3.36 -12.34 -2.02
C GLN A 91 3.26 -13.05 -0.66
N VAL A 92 4.23 -13.92 -0.32
CA VAL A 92 4.27 -14.57 1.00
C VAL A 92 4.38 -13.54 2.12
N ALA A 93 5.24 -12.53 1.98
CA ALA A 93 5.34 -11.47 2.98
C ALA A 93 4.03 -10.68 3.14
N SER A 94 3.31 -10.41 2.05
CA SER A 94 2.01 -9.72 2.08
C SER A 94 0.89 -10.60 2.65
N LEU A 95 0.90 -11.91 2.36
CA LEU A 95 -0.02 -12.89 2.97
C LEU A 95 0.19 -13.01 4.49
N VAL A 96 1.45 -13.00 4.94
CA VAL A 96 1.77 -12.90 6.38
C VAL A 96 1.15 -11.63 6.96
N GLY A 97 1.22 -10.50 6.23
CA GLY A 97 0.53 -9.27 6.59
C GLY A 97 -0.98 -9.45 6.75
N GLY A 98 -1.63 -10.15 5.82
CA GLY A 98 -3.05 -10.50 5.90
C GLY A 98 -3.39 -11.39 7.10
N ALA A 99 -2.54 -12.38 7.41
CA ALA A 99 -2.70 -13.22 8.59
C ALA A 99 -2.56 -12.39 9.89
N VAL A 100 -1.57 -11.49 9.96
CA VAL A 100 -1.38 -10.56 11.08
C VAL A 100 -2.60 -9.64 11.25
N LEU A 101 -3.22 -9.21 10.14
CA LEU A 101 -4.46 -8.43 10.15
C LEU A 101 -5.62 -9.22 10.75
N ALA A 102 -5.87 -10.44 10.28
CA ALA A 102 -6.95 -11.31 10.78
C ALA A 102 -6.77 -11.62 12.27
N ILE A 103 -5.54 -11.98 12.68
CA ILE A 103 -5.19 -12.26 14.09
C ILE A 103 -5.34 -10.99 14.93
N GLY A 104 -4.88 -9.83 14.45
CA GLY A 104 -5.01 -8.56 15.13
C GLY A 104 -6.46 -8.16 15.37
N ALA A 105 -7.33 -8.31 14.36
CA ALA A 105 -8.77 -8.07 14.47
C ALA A 105 -9.42 -9.00 15.52
N PHE A 106 -9.09 -10.28 15.48
CA PHE A 106 -9.56 -11.26 16.47
C PHE A 106 -9.12 -10.88 17.89
N ARG A 107 -7.83 -10.66 18.10
CA ARG A 107 -7.26 -10.33 19.42
C ARG A 107 -7.84 -9.04 19.99
N PHE A 108 -7.99 -8.03 19.13
CA PHE A 108 -8.51 -6.74 19.56
C PHE A 108 -9.98 -6.83 19.97
N VAL A 109 -10.85 -7.47 19.18
CA VAL A 109 -12.27 -7.64 19.52
C VAL A 109 -12.44 -8.52 20.77
N ARG A 110 -11.62 -9.57 20.94
CA ARG A 110 -11.55 -10.33 22.20
C ARG A 110 -11.17 -9.46 23.40
N ALA A 111 -10.14 -8.61 23.22
CA ALA A 111 -9.68 -7.69 24.25
C ALA A 111 -10.72 -6.61 24.63
N LEU A 112 -11.64 -6.29 23.70
CA LEU A 112 -12.83 -5.46 23.98
C LEU A 112 -13.92 -6.22 24.78
N GLY A 113 -13.70 -7.48 25.15
CA GLY A 113 -14.63 -8.31 25.93
C GLY A 113 -15.72 -8.97 25.11
N ARG A 114 -15.53 -9.08 23.78
CA ARG A 114 -16.53 -9.72 22.92
C ARG A 114 -16.28 -11.24 22.79
N PRO A 115 -17.34 -12.04 22.53
CA PRO A 115 -17.23 -13.46 22.31
C PRO A 115 -16.30 -13.80 21.14
N SER A 116 -15.75 -15.02 21.12
CA SER A 116 -14.90 -15.50 20.02
C SER A 116 -15.62 -15.49 18.67
N ALA A 117 -16.93 -15.75 18.65
CA ALA A 117 -17.75 -15.66 17.44
C ALA A 117 -17.71 -14.28 16.80
N ASP A 118 -17.89 -13.22 17.59
CA ASP A 118 -17.85 -11.83 17.10
C ASP A 118 -16.43 -11.46 16.65
N ALA A 119 -15.41 -11.95 17.36
CA ALA A 119 -14.01 -11.77 16.97
C ALA A 119 -13.69 -12.46 15.64
N SER A 120 -14.24 -13.64 15.38
CA SER A 120 -14.10 -14.33 14.08
C SER A 120 -14.79 -13.57 12.95
N VAL A 121 -15.97 -13.01 13.21
CA VAL A 121 -16.67 -12.13 12.25
C VAL A 121 -15.82 -10.89 11.94
N ALA A 122 -15.21 -10.27 12.96
CA ALA A 122 -14.32 -9.11 12.76
C ALA A 122 -13.09 -9.46 11.91
N SER A 123 -12.48 -10.64 12.16
CA SER A 123 -11.35 -11.13 11.34
C SER A 123 -11.74 -11.32 9.88
N ALA A 124 -12.89 -11.96 9.63
CA ALA A 124 -13.37 -12.17 8.28
C ALA A 124 -13.68 -10.85 7.57
N LEU A 125 -14.39 -9.93 8.26
CA LEU A 125 -14.68 -8.60 7.70
C LEU A 125 -13.41 -7.80 7.39
N ALA A 126 -12.36 -7.91 8.22
CA ALA A 126 -11.12 -7.19 7.99
C ALA A 126 -10.42 -7.60 6.68
N VAL A 127 -10.52 -8.89 6.28
CA VAL A 127 -9.87 -9.44 5.08
C VAL A 127 -10.81 -9.68 3.90
N ALA A 128 -12.11 -9.47 4.09
CA ALA A 128 -13.14 -9.77 3.07
C ALA A 128 -13.12 -8.83 1.85
N PRO A 129 -12.89 -7.51 1.95
CA PRO A 129 -12.98 -6.63 0.81
C PRO A 129 -11.96 -6.97 -0.28
N TYR A 130 -12.40 -6.89 -1.52
CA TYR A 130 -11.55 -7.15 -2.68
C TYR A 130 -10.27 -6.30 -2.67
N LEU A 131 -10.35 -5.02 -2.29
CA LEU A 131 -9.18 -4.14 -2.18
C LEU A 131 -8.15 -4.62 -1.15
N VAL A 132 -8.61 -5.14 -0.01
CA VAL A 132 -7.73 -5.74 1.01
C VAL A 132 -7.09 -7.02 0.47
N GLN A 133 -7.87 -7.86 -0.23
CA GLN A 133 -7.37 -9.09 -0.84
C GLN A 133 -6.36 -8.79 -1.96
N GLN A 134 -6.62 -7.79 -2.80
CA GLN A 134 -5.63 -7.32 -3.78
C GLN A 134 -4.32 -6.91 -3.09
N ALA A 135 -4.38 -6.18 -1.97
CA ALA A 135 -3.19 -5.81 -1.22
C ALA A 135 -2.48 -7.02 -0.59
N MET A 136 -3.21 -8.07 -0.24
CA MET A 136 -2.64 -9.32 0.30
C MET A 136 -1.99 -10.20 -0.78
N PHE A 137 -2.53 -10.20 -2.01
CA PHE A 137 -2.03 -11.03 -3.12
C PHE A 137 -0.98 -10.33 -3.98
N ALA A 138 -1.00 -9.00 -4.02
CA ALA A 138 0.07 -8.18 -4.53
C ALA A 138 1.25 -8.12 -3.53
N ILE A 139 2.09 -7.10 -3.64
CA ILE A 139 3.20 -6.86 -2.71
C ILE A 139 2.97 -5.50 -2.07
N ARG A 140 2.32 -5.50 -0.87
CA ARG A 140 1.87 -4.29 -0.17
C ARG A 140 1.98 -4.42 1.34
N ALA A 141 2.33 -3.31 2.01
CA ALA A 141 2.47 -3.26 3.46
C ALA A 141 1.18 -2.94 4.22
N ASP A 142 0.13 -2.49 3.52
CA ASP A 142 -1.09 -1.96 4.15
C ASP A 142 -1.79 -2.97 5.09
N PRO A 143 -2.02 -4.25 4.72
CA PRO A 143 -2.60 -5.23 5.62
C PRO A 143 -1.72 -5.52 6.84
N LEU A 144 -0.40 -5.55 6.66
CA LEU A 144 0.56 -5.76 7.75
C LEU A 144 0.50 -4.60 8.75
N ALA A 145 0.52 -3.36 8.27
CA ALA A 145 0.47 -2.18 9.12
C ALA A 145 -0.84 -2.12 9.92
N ALA A 146 -2.00 -2.31 9.27
CA ALA A 146 -3.29 -2.34 9.95
C ALA A 146 -3.37 -3.45 10.99
N GLY A 147 -2.87 -4.65 10.68
CA GLY A 147 -2.85 -5.78 11.60
C GLY A 147 -1.97 -5.54 12.83
N LEU A 148 -0.81 -4.94 12.64
CA LEU A 148 0.10 -4.56 13.74
C LEU A 148 -0.53 -3.50 14.65
N VAL A 149 -1.23 -2.51 14.09
CA VAL A 149 -2.00 -1.51 14.87
C VAL A 149 -3.04 -2.21 15.74
N LEU A 150 -3.83 -3.14 15.21
CA LEU A 150 -4.86 -3.85 15.97
C LEU A 150 -4.24 -4.71 17.10
N ASN A 151 -3.08 -5.35 16.83
CA ASN A 151 -2.35 -6.07 17.86
C ASN A 151 -1.87 -5.14 18.98
N GLY A 152 -1.46 -3.90 18.67
CA GLY A 152 -1.09 -2.87 19.64
C GLY A 152 -2.28 -2.33 20.42
N CYS A 153 -3.47 -2.27 19.83
CA CYS A 153 -4.71 -1.87 20.51
C CYS A 153 -5.22 -2.93 21.51
N ALA A 154 -4.91 -4.21 21.32
CA ALA A 154 -5.40 -5.27 22.18
C ALA A 154 -4.95 -5.14 23.67
N PRO A 155 -3.65 -4.94 24.01
CA PRO A 155 -3.24 -4.71 25.39
C PRO A 155 -3.83 -3.42 25.99
N VAL A 156 -4.03 -2.37 25.19
CA VAL A 156 -4.69 -1.13 25.63
C VAL A 156 -6.16 -1.39 25.98
N ALA A 157 -6.88 -2.16 25.16
CA ALA A 157 -8.26 -2.54 25.43
C ALA A 157 -8.41 -3.36 26.74
N ARG A 158 -7.51 -4.32 26.99
CA ARG A 158 -7.46 -5.06 28.26
C ARG A 158 -7.22 -4.10 29.45
N ARG A 159 -6.29 -3.16 29.29
CA ARG A 159 -5.99 -2.17 30.31
C ARG A 159 -7.20 -1.27 30.63
N LEU A 160 -7.97 -0.87 29.61
CA LEU A 160 -9.20 -0.08 29.78
C LEU A 160 -10.30 -0.84 30.55
N ARG A 161 -10.25 -2.18 30.57
CA ARG A 161 -11.15 -3.06 31.30
C ARG A 161 -10.62 -3.46 32.68
N ASP A 162 -9.55 -2.84 33.14
CA ASP A 162 -8.89 -3.12 34.42
C ASP A 162 -8.39 -4.58 34.56
N GLU A 163 -8.18 -5.27 33.43
CA GLU A 163 -7.56 -6.59 33.43
C GLU A 163 -6.06 -6.48 33.80
N PRO A 164 -5.54 -7.47 34.58
CA PRO A 164 -4.11 -7.52 34.88
C PRO A 164 -3.32 -7.63 33.59
N ALA A 165 -2.59 -6.57 33.24
CA ALA A 165 -1.93 -6.50 31.95
C ALA A 165 -0.42 -6.20 32.06
N GLY A 166 0.25 -6.64 33.11
CA GLY A 166 1.70 -6.61 33.25
C GLY A 166 2.44 -5.46 32.52
N ARG A 167 3.18 -5.78 31.49
CA ARG A 167 3.95 -4.82 30.65
C ARG A 167 3.14 -4.28 29.47
N TRP A 168 1.82 -4.08 29.61
CA TRP A 168 0.89 -3.72 28.53
C TRP A 168 1.34 -2.53 27.67
N ALA A 169 1.90 -1.49 28.27
CA ALA A 169 2.35 -0.29 27.54
C ALA A 169 3.56 -0.58 26.65
N LEU A 170 4.49 -1.42 27.13
CA LEU A 170 5.63 -1.89 26.34
C LEU A 170 5.14 -2.80 25.20
N GLU A 171 4.25 -3.77 25.49
CA GLU A 171 3.66 -4.66 24.45
C GLU A 171 2.99 -3.82 23.35
N ALA A 172 2.14 -2.85 23.75
CA ALA A 172 1.46 -1.97 22.81
C ALA A 172 2.44 -1.16 21.96
N SER A 173 3.46 -0.54 22.60
CA SER A 173 4.43 0.32 21.90
C SER A 173 5.29 -0.45 20.91
N VAL A 174 5.66 -1.70 21.20
CA VAL A 174 6.39 -2.57 20.27
C VAL A 174 5.55 -2.82 19.01
N TRP A 175 4.27 -3.18 19.18
CA TRP A 175 3.37 -3.37 18.04
C TRP A 175 3.17 -2.09 17.23
N PHE A 176 3.01 -0.93 17.87
CA PHE A 176 2.88 0.35 17.19
C PHE A 176 4.19 0.78 16.49
N ALA A 177 5.36 0.46 17.06
CA ALA A 177 6.64 0.70 16.39
C ALA A 177 6.80 -0.17 15.15
N LEU A 178 6.44 -1.46 15.22
CA LEU A 178 6.43 -2.36 14.06
C LEU A 178 5.42 -1.91 13.01
N ALA A 179 4.25 -1.39 13.41
CA ALA A 179 3.26 -0.84 12.49
C ALA A 179 3.83 0.36 11.71
N VAL A 180 4.52 1.28 12.38
CA VAL A 180 5.22 2.40 11.74
C VAL A 180 6.37 1.89 10.86
N ALA A 181 7.10 0.84 11.27
CA ALA A 181 8.13 0.21 10.45
C ALA A 181 7.57 -0.46 9.18
N ALA A 182 6.29 -0.84 9.16
CA ALA A 182 5.60 -1.29 7.96
C ALA A 182 5.10 -0.11 7.09
N LYS A 183 4.52 0.92 7.73
CA LYS A 183 3.95 2.09 7.05
C LYS A 183 3.89 3.30 8.00
N ALA A 184 4.51 4.41 7.63
CA ALA A 184 4.62 5.60 8.48
C ALA A 184 3.25 6.11 9.00
N THR A 185 2.22 6.06 8.16
CA THR A 185 0.86 6.50 8.51
C THR A 185 0.24 5.68 9.65
N ALA A 186 0.72 4.47 9.93
CA ALA A 186 0.22 3.61 11.01
C ALA A 186 0.45 4.18 12.44
N ALA A 187 1.15 5.30 12.56
CA ALA A 187 1.27 6.07 13.81
C ALA A 187 -0.10 6.46 14.41
N TYR A 188 -1.17 6.52 13.59
CA TYR A 188 -2.52 6.78 14.06
C TYR A 188 -2.99 5.83 15.17
N GLY A 189 -2.51 4.58 15.16
CA GLY A 189 -2.89 3.58 16.17
C GLY A 189 -2.43 3.96 17.59
N GLY A 190 -1.17 4.35 17.73
CA GLY A 190 -0.61 4.83 18.99
C GLY A 190 -1.26 6.15 19.45
N ALA A 191 -1.56 7.06 18.53
CA ALA A 191 -2.26 8.31 18.79
C ALA A 191 -3.69 8.05 19.29
N ALA A 192 -4.47 7.21 18.60
CA ALA A 192 -5.83 6.84 18.98
C ALA A 192 -5.88 6.18 20.38
N ALA A 193 -4.95 5.25 20.63
CA ALA A 193 -4.85 4.56 21.92
C ALA A 193 -4.52 5.52 23.08
N THR A 194 -3.55 6.41 22.86
CA THR A 194 -3.16 7.43 23.86
C THR A 194 -4.31 8.40 24.14
N LEU A 195 -4.96 8.88 23.08
CA LEU A 195 -6.12 9.79 23.21
C LEU A 195 -7.28 9.11 23.94
N THR A 196 -7.57 7.83 23.64
CA THR A 196 -8.60 7.06 24.35
C THR A 196 -8.34 7.01 25.87
N LEU A 197 -7.10 6.69 26.27
CA LEU A 197 -6.71 6.65 27.68
C LEU A 197 -6.86 8.03 28.35
N ALA A 198 -6.48 9.10 27.67
CA ALA A 198 -6.61 10.46 28.17
C ALA A 198 -8.09 10.85 28.39
N LEU A 199 -8.96 10.55 27.41
CA LEU A 199 -10.40 10.82 27.49
C LEU A 199 -11.12 9.91 28.50
N ALA A 200 -10.59 8.72 28.77
CA ALA A 200 -11.05 7.85 29.86
C ALA A 200 -10.54 8.28 31.25
N HIS A 201 -9.98 9.49 31.38
CA HIS A 201 -9.38 10.03 32.59
C HIS A 201 -8.21 9.22 33.17
N ARG A 202 -7.58 8.34 32.37
CA ARG A 202 -6.40 7.54 32.74
C ARG A 202 -5.11 8.25 32.34
N ARG A 203 -4.92 9.49 32.82
CA ARG A 203 -3.81 10.36 32.38
C ARG A 203 -2.42 9.72 32.55
N ARG A 204 -2.19 9.01 33.69
CA ARG A 204 -0.91 8.31 33.92
C ARG A 204 -0.64 7.23 32.87
N ASP A 205 -1.65 6.45 32.53
CA ASP A 205 -1.55 5.40 31.52
C ASP A 205 -1.35 6.02 30.12
N ALA A 206 -2.04 7.11 29.79
CA ALA A 206 -1.88 7.86 28.54
C ALA A 206 -0.45 8.40 28.38
N VAL A 207 0.08 9.07 29.40
CA VAL A 207 1.47 9.60 29.40
C VAL A 207 2.48 8.46 29.27
N ARG A 208 2.28 7.37 30.02
CA ARG A 208 3.14 6.20 29.95
C ARG A 208 3.17 5.63 28.54
N LEU A 209 2.02 5.39 27.90
CA LEU A 209 1.95 4.88 26.54
C LEU A 209 2.60 5.85 25.54
N ALA A 210 2.32 7.15 25.66
CA ALA A 210 2.90 8.18 24.81
C ALA A 210 4.44 8.17 24.85
N ILE A 211 5.03 8.07 26.05
CA ILE A 211 6.49 7.99 26.24
C ILE A 211 7.03 6.74 25.56
N TYR A 212 6.43 5.56 25.80
CA TYR A 212 6.90 4.32 25.18
C TYR A 212 6.78 4.36 23.65
N CYS A 213 5.68 4.88 23.10
CA CYS A 213 5.51 5.04 21.65
C CYS A 213 6.55 6.03 21.08
N ALA A 214 6.71 7.20 21.70
CA ALA A 214 7.70 8.19 21.25
C ALA A 214 9.13 7.63 21.27
N THR A 215 9.50 6.92 22.34
CA THR A 215 10.79 6.25 22.45
C THR A 215 10.94 5.18 21.38
N GLY A 216 9.94 4.31 21.17
CA GLY A 216 9.98 3.26 20.16
C GLY A 216 10.12 3.82 18.74
N TRP A 217 9.38 4.88 18.43
CA TRP A 217 9.47 5.56 17.12
C TRP A 217 10.81 6.29 16.94
N ALA A 218 11.32 6.95 17.96
CA ALA A 218 12.64 7.61 17.92
C ALA A 218 13.76 6.59 17.69
N LEU A 219 13.73 5.46 18.39
CA LEU A 219 14.67 4.37 18.18
C LEU A 219 14.56 3.78 16.77
N LEU A 220 13.34 3.54 16.28
CA LEU A 220 13.12 3.05 14.91
C LEU A 220 13.70 4.01 13.87
N ILE A 221 13.32 5.30 13.94
CA ILE A 221 13.76 6.32 12.98
C ILE A 221 15.28 6.53 13.09
N GLY A 222 15.82 6.56 14.31
CA GLY A 222 17.26 6.64 14.55
C GLY A 222 18.04 5.46 13.97
N THR A 223 17.51 4.24 14.15
CA THR A 223 18.12 3.02 13.56
C THR A 223 18.09 3.07 12.03
N ILE A 224 16.95 3.45 11.44
CA ILE A 224 16.82 3.61 9.97
C ILE A 224 17.80 4.68 9.47
N ALA A 225 17.89 5.82 10.14
CA ALA A 225 18.80 6.91 9.77
C ALA A 225 20.28 6.45 9.82
N LEU A 226 20.68 5.79 10.90
CA LEU A 226 22.06 5.28 11.06
C LEU A 226 22.37 4.18 10.02
N ALA A 227 21.48 3.20 9.85
CA ALA A 227 21.68 2.09 8.92
C ALA A 227 21.69 2.52 7.45
N SER A 228 21.10 3.67 7.12
CA SER A 228 21.05 4.20 5.76
C SER A 228 21.99 5.40 5.53
N ASP A 229 22.87 5.73 6.46
CA ASP A 229 23.68 6.97 6.42
C ASP A 229 22.81 8.23 6.16
N GLY A 230 21.61 8.28 6.75
CA GLY A 230 20.64 9.36 6.57
C GLY A 230 19.85 9.33 5.25
N ARG A 231 20.19 8.43 4.30
CA ARG A 231 19.57 8.39 2.96
C ARG A 231 18.05 8.19 3.01
N ALA A 232 17.57 7.33 3.91
CA ALA A 232 16.14 7.10 4.11
C ALA A 232 15.41 8.38 4.53
N ILE A 233 15.99 9.17 5.43
CA ILE A 233 15.38 10.41 5.91
C ILE A 233 15.35 11.46 4.80
N ILE A 234 16.44 11.58 4.03
CA ILE A 234 16.52 12.48 2.88
C ILE A 234 15.48 12.08 1.82
N ALA A 235 15.38 10.79 1.49
CA ALA A 235 14.41 10.27 0.54
C ALA A 235 12.97 10.50 1.01
N PHE A 236 12.65 10.16 2.26
CA PHE A 236 11.33 10.38 2.84
C PHE A 236 10.94 11.87 2.82
N ARG A 237 11.86 12.76 3.24
CA ARG A 237 11.62 14.20 3.22
C ARG A 237 11.38 14.72 1.81
N ALA A 238 12.17 14.29 0.83
CA ALA A 238 12.03 14.71 -0.56
C ALA A 238 10.72 14.25 -1.18
N THR A 239 10.26 13.04 -0.86
CA THR A 239 9.10 12.41 -1.49
C THR A 239 7.78 12.66 -0.75
N ALA A 240 7.79 12.71 0.58
CA ALA A 240 6.58 12.91 1.38
C ALA A 240 6.12 14.37 1.41
N LEU A 241 7.05 15.33 1.37
CA LEU A 241 6.75 16.77 1.50
C LEU A 241 6.62 17.50 0.15
N ALA A 242 7.13 16.93 -0.95
CA ALA A 242 7.13 17.57 -2.26
C ALA A 242 5.86 17.31 -3.08
N GLY A 243 5.01 16.35 -2.69
CA GLY A 243 3.89 15.89 -3.51
C GLY A 243 2.58 16.65 -3.35
N GLY A 244 2.44 17.47 -2.32
CA GLY A 244 1.16 18.17 -2.08
C GLY A 244 1.22 19.17 -0.96
N SER A 245 0.06 19.76 -0.64
CA SER A 245 -0.09 20.77 0.40
C SER A 245 -1.24 20.41 1.34
N VAL A 246 -1.04 20.65 2.64
CA VAL A 246 -2.12 20.54 3.63
C VAL A 246 -3.32 21.43 3.26
N TRP A 247 -3.07 22.54 2.56
CA TRP A 247 -4.11 23.43 2.06
C TRP A 247 -4.96 22.82 0.95
N ALA A 248 -4.50 21.74 0.30
CA ALA A 248 -5.34 20.98 -0.64
C ALA A 248 -6.60 20.45 0.05
N LEU A 249 -6.51 20.08 1.35
CA LEU A 249 -7.63 19.59 2.15
C LEU A 249 -8.76 20.64 2.31
N ALA A 250 -8.45 21.92 2.19
CA ALA A 250 -9.44 23.00 2.25
C ALA A 250 -10.16 23.25 0.92
N GLN A 251 -9.72 22.60 -0.17
CA GLN A 251 -10.30 22.79 -1.50
C GLN A 251 -11.49 21.84 -1.72
N PRO A 252 -12.70 22.34 -2.04
CA PRO A 252 -13.85 21.49 -2.30
C PRO A 252 -13.61 20.43 -3.40
N ARG A 253 -12.82 20.78 -4.42
CA ARG A 253 -12.45 19.86 -5.51
C ARG A 253 -11.68 18.65 -4.99
N PHE A 254 -10.79 18.84 -4.01
CA PHE A 254 -10.02 17.77 -3.42
C PHE A 254 -10.93 16.83 -2.60
N ILE A 255 -11.83 17.38 -1.78
CA ILE A 255 -12.82 16.59 -1.03
C ILE A 255 -13.69 15.75 -1.98
N LEU A 256 -14.17 16.37 -3.07
CA LEU A 256 -14.94 15.65 -4.10
C LEU A 256 -14.11 14.55 -4.78
N SER A 257 -12.83 14.76 -5.00
CA SER A 257 -11.93 13.76 -5.57
C SER A 257 -11.71 12.57 -4.61
N ILE A 258 -11.53 12.83 -3.31
CA ILE A 258 -11.49 11.77 -2.29
C ILE A 258 -12.81 11.00 -2.30
N ALA A 259 -13.96 11.67 -2.26
CA ALA A 259 -15.26 11.03 -2.27
C ALA A 259 -15.45 10.14 -3.53
N ARG A 260 -15.01 10.61 -4.70
CA ARG A 260 -15.06 9.82 -5.95
C ARG A 260 -14.18 8.57 -5.87
N VAL A 261 -12.98 8.68 -5.32
CA VAL A 261 -12.07 7.53 -5.17
C VAL A 261 -12.66 6.54 -4.17
N VAL A 262 -13.13 6.99 -3.01
CA VAL A 262 -13.76 6.13 -1.98
C VAL A 262 -14.97 5.39 -2.55
N ILE A 263 -15.88 6.09 -3.21
CA ILE A 263 -17.06 5.49 -3.82
C ILE A 263 -16.67 4.56 -4.98
N GLY A 264 -15.72 4.97 -5.82
CA GLY A 264 -15.29 4.22 -7.00
C GLY A 264 -14.48 2.97 -6.66
N ALA A 265 -13.68 3.01 -5.60
CA ALA A 265 -12.85 1.87 -5.19
C ALA A 265 -13.70 0.71 -4.66
N SER A 266 -14.74 1.03 -3.87
CA SER A 266 -15.67 0.01 -3.37
C SER A 266 -16.92 0.66 -2.76
N HIS A 267 -18.07 0.50 -3.42
CA HIS A 267 -19.36 0.92 -2.84
C HIS A 267 -19.60 0.30 -1.46
N LEU A 268 -19.12 -0.91 -1.26
CA LEU A 268 -19.28 -1.63 0.00
C LEU A 268 -18.43 -1.02 1.13
N MET A 269 -17.19 -0.63 0.84
CA MET A 269 -16.37 0.09 1.82
C MET A 269 -17.03 1.42 2.19
N THR A 270 -17.61 2.12 1.22
CA THR A 270 -18.40 3.33 1.45
C THR A 270 -19.57 3.07 2.40
N VAL A 271 -20.32 1.99 2.21
CA VAL A 271 -21.43 1.60 3.11
C VAL A 271 -20.91 1.35 4.53
N VAL A 272 -19.78 0.67 4.68
CA VAL A 272 -19.14 0.42 6.00
C VAL A 272 -18.72 1.73 6.66
N PHE A 273 -18.11 2.67 5.92
CA PHE A 273 -17.75 3.99 6.43
C PHE A 273 -18.97 4.79 6.90
N VAL A 274 -20.01 4.86 6.06
CA VAL A 274 -21.24 5.59 6.38
C VAL A 274 -21.95 4.98 7.58
N ALA A 275 -22.01 3.65 7.65
CA ALA A 275 -22.60 2.95 8.79
C ALA A 275 -21.82 3.20 10.08
N ALA A 276 -20.48 3.12 10.05
CA ALA A 276 -19.63 3.41 11.21
C ALA A 276 -19.78 4.88 11.66
N ALA A 277 -19.74 5.82 10.73
CA ALA A 277 -19.95 7.24 11.02
C ALA A 277 -21.34 7.49 11.61
N GLY A 278 -22.40 6.90 11.03
CA GLY A 278 -23.77 7.01 11.53
C GLY A 278 -23.92 6.49 12.96
N VAL A 279 -23.30 5.34 13.27
CA VAL A 279 -23.29 4.79 14.63
C VAL A 279 -22.59 5.71 15.61
N LEU A 280 -21.49 6.34 15.21
CA LEU A 280 -20.78 7.29 16.07
C LEU A 280 -21.61 8.57 16.28
N ILE A 281 -22.20 9.13 15.22
CA ILE A 281 -23.08 10.33 15.29
C ILE A 281 -24.27 10.08 16.22
N ALA A 282 -24.89 8.90 16.12
CA ALA A 282 -26.04 8.52 16.93
C ALA A 282 -25.69 8.33 18.42
N SER A 283 -24.44 8.20 18.80
CA SER A 283 -24.01 8.01 20.19
C SER A 283 -22.67 8.68 20.49
N PRO A 284 -22.68 9.95 20.96
CA PRO A 284 -21.46 10.72 21.25
C PRO A 284 -20.47 10.01 22.18
N ARG A 285 -20.97 9.21 23.14
CA ARG A 285 -20.10 8.44 24.05
C ARG A 285 -19.22 7.41 23.33
N ARG A 286 -19.62 6.95 22.15
CA ARG A 286 -18.86 5.98 21.35
C ARG A 286 -17.67 6.61 20.63
N TRP A 287 -17.69 7.92 20.39
CA TRP A 287 -16.55 8.65 19.82
C TRP A 287 -15.30 8.51 20.67
N CYS A 288 -15.44 8.59 22.00
CA CYS A 288 -14.33 8.50 22.96
C CYS A 288 -13.88 7.06 23.23
N SER A 289 -14.54 6.05 22.62
CA SER A 289 -14.10 4.67 22.73
C SER A 289 -12.89 4.37 21.86
N LEU A 290 -12.10 3.35 22.23
CA LEU A 290 -10.93 2.95 21.43
C LEU A 290 -11.28 2.58 19.97
N PRO A 291 -12.34 1.80 19.66
CA PRO A 291 -12.75 1.56 18.28
C PRO A 291 -13.19 2.83 17.54
N GLY A 292 -13.90 3.75 18.20
CA GLY A 292 -14.34 5.00 17.60
C GLY A 292 -13.17 5.93 17.26
N LEU A 293 -12.26 6.15 18.20
CA LEU A 293 -11.07 6.99 17.97
C LEU A 293 -10.11 6.35 16.97
N LEU A 294 -10.00 5.03 16.94
CA LEU A 294 -9.19 4.33 15.94
C LEU A 294 -9.71 4.63 14.54
N PHE A 295 -11.03 4.55 14.31
CA PHE A 295 -11.64 4.87 13.02
C PHE A 295 -11.44 6.35 12.64
N VAL A 296 -11.66 7.28 13.58
CA VAL A 296 -11.49 8.72 13.33
C VAL A 296 -10.02 9.05 13.00
N CYS A 297 -9.07 8.55 13.80
CA CYS A 297 -7.65 8.82 13.57
C CYS A 297 -7.13 8.17 12.27
N ALA A 298 -7.57 6.95 11.95
CA ALA A 298 -7.22 6.29 10.69
C ALA A 298 -7.75 7.08 9.49
N SER A 299 -9.02 7.52 9.54
CA SER A 299 -9.64 8.32 8.48
C SER A 299 -8.96 9.68 8.31
N ALA A 300 -8.69 10.39 9.42
CA ALA A 300 -7.98 11.67 9.37
C ALA A 300 -6.57 11.52 8.78
N THR A 301 -5.84 10.45 9.16
CA THR A 301 -4.50 10.17 8.64
C THR A 301 -4.54 9.81 7.16
N ALA A 302 -5.51 9.01 6.70
CA ALA A 302 -5.67 8.67 5.28
C ALA A 302 -5.97 9.93 4.45
N VAL A 303 -6.89 10.78 4.90
CA VAL A 303 -7.20 12.05 4.22
C VAL A 303 -5.98 12.97 4.18
N ALA A 304 -5.24 13.10 5.31
CA ALA A 304 -4.01 13.89 5.34
C ALA A 304 -2.94 13.34 4.39
N ALA A 305 -2.76 12.01 4.33
CA ALA A 305 -1.81 11.36 3.44
C ALA A 305 -2.18 11.57 1.96
N MET A 306 -3.46 11.52 1.60
CA MET A 306 -3.94 11.83 0.25
C MET A 306 -3.68 13.30 -0.11
N GLY A 307 -3.88 14.23 0.82
CA GLY A 307 -3.64 15.66 0.60
C GLY A 307 -2.17 16.04 0.46
N THR A 308 -1.32 15.43 1.27
CA THR A 308 0.11 15.73 1.27
C THR A 308 0.89 14.88 0.26
N GLY A 309 0.40 13.70 -0.09
CA GLY A 309 1.07 12.75 -0.97
C GLY A 309 0.94 13.03 -2.47
N GLY A 310 0.22 14.08 -2.87
CA GLY A 310 0.03 14.46 -4.28
C GLY A 310 -0.82 13.50 -5.12
N THR A 311 -1.21 12.35 -4.57
CA THR A 311 -2.07 11.35 -5.24
C THR A 311 -3.14 10.81 -4.30
N ILE A 312 -4.34 10.63 -4.85
CA ILE A 312 -5.44 9.97 -4.16
C ILE A 312 -5.45 8.52 -4.63
N VAL A 313 -5.09 7.59 -3.75
CA VAL A 313 -5.00 6.16 -4.08
C VAL A 313 -5.85 5.32 -3.13
N ALA A 314 -6.57 4.35 -3.68
CA ALA A 314 -7.55 3.54 -2.96
C ALA A 314 -6.96 2.71 -1.80
N ASN A 315 -5.69 2.29 -1.87
CA ASN A 315 -5.06 1.51 -0.81
C ASN A 315 -4.93 2.27 0.53
N GLN A 316 -5.02 3.61 0.52
CA GLN A 316 -5.05 4.41 1.76
C GLN A 316 -6.36 4.25 2.54
N GLU A 317 -7.38 3.63 1.94
CA GLU A 317 -8.67 3.36 2.58
C GLU A 317 -8.67 2.08 3.43
N ILE A 318 -7.63 1.24 3.33
CA ILE A 318 -7.57 -0.05 4.02
C ILE A 318 -7.62 0.12 5.54
N GLU A 319 -6.79 0.99 6.11
CA GLU A 319 -6.76 1.20 7.55
C GLU A 319 -8.05 1.84 8.11
N PRO A 320 -8.62 2.90 7.50
CA PRO A 320 -9.94 3.42 7.87
C PRO A 320 -11.03 2.36 7.79
N TYR A 321 -11.05 1.57 6.69
CA TYR A 321 -12.01 0.50 6.50
C TYR A 321 -11.95 -0.54 7.63
N VAL A 322 -10.76 -1.07 7.90
CA VAL A 322 -10.54 -2.06 8.96
C VAL A 322 -11.01 -1.52 10.31
N SER A 323 -10.69 -0.27 10.61
CA SER A 323 -11.11 0.41 11.84
C SER A 323 -12.62 0.59 11.92
N ALA A 324 -13.29 0.95 10.82
CA ALA A 324 -14.73 1.06 10.70
C ALA A 324 -15.42 -0.30 10.90
N ALA A 325 -14.91 -1.36 10.26
CA ALA A 325 -15.44 -2.72 10.40
C ALA A 325 -15.38 -3.21 11.85
N ILE A 326 -14.25 -2.98 12.54
CA ILE A 326 -14.09 -3.28 13.98
C ILE A 326 -15.10 -2.49 14.82
N CYS A 327 -15.29 -1.20 14.54
CA CYS A 327 -16.26 -0.36 15.23
C CYS A 327 -17.68 -0.91 15.08
N LEU A 328 -18.08 -1.31 13.87
CA LEU A 328 -19.40 -1.89 13.59
C LEU A 328 -19.59 -3.21 14.31
N VAL A 329 -18.62 -4.13 14.29
CA VAL A 329 -18.71 -5.41 15.02
C VAL A 329 -18.84 -5.16 16.51
N TRP A 330 -18.02 -4.25 17.06
CA TRP A 330 -18.07 -3.91 18.47
C TRP A 330 -19.44 -3.37 18.90
N VAL A 331 -20.09 -2.55 18.08
CA VAL A 331 -21.43 -2.00 18.33
C VAL A 331 -22.51 -3.08 18.16
N ALA A 332 -22.45 -3.85 17.07
CA ALA A 332 -23.40 -4.92 16.80
C ALA A 332 -23.40 -6.01 17.90
N SER A 333 -22.27 -6.19 18.57
CA SER A 333 -22.10 -7.13 19.68
C SER A 333 -22.55 -6.54 21.03
N SER A 334 -22.91 -5.24 21.13
CA SER A 334 -23.41 -4.66 22.36
C SER A 334 -24.83 -5.14 22.67
N ASP A 335 -25.22 -5.11 23.95
CA ASP A 335 -26.56 -5.54 24.37
C ASP A 335 -27.63 -4.57 23.91
N GLY A 336 -28.86 -5.09 23.73
CA GLY A 336 -30.04 -4.31 23.36
C GLY A 336 -30.53 -4.49 21.93
N ASN A 337 -31.36 -3.54 21.48
CA ASN A 337 -32.04 -3.59 20.18
C ASN A 337 -31.09 -3.59 18.98
N TRP A 338 -29.87 -3.14 19.15
CA TRP A 338 -28.84 -3.12 18.09
C TRP A 338 -28.26 -4.50 17.75
N ARG A 339 -28.40 -5.47 18.66
CA ARG A 339 -27.77 -6.81 18.47
C ARG A 339 -28.35 -7.57 17.29
N VAL A 340 -29.66 -7.55 17.13
CA VAL A 340 -30.32 -8.26 15.99
C VAL A 340 -30.08 -7.51 14.69
N ALA A 341 -30.34 -6.20 14.69
CA ALA A 341 -30.13 -5.37 13.50
C ALA A 341 -28.66 -5.36 13.05
N GLY A 342 -27.74 -5.27 14.01
CA GLY A 342 -26.29 -5.34 13.75
C GLY A 342 -25.86 -6.70 13.18
N SER A 343 -26.37 -7.81 13.73
CA SER A 343 -26.06 -9.14 13.20
C SER A 343 -26.58 -9.34 11.77
N MET A 344 -27.78 -8.85 11.48
CA MET A 344 -28.33 -8.87 10.11
C MET A 344 -27.48 -8.02 9.16
N MET A 345 -27.12 -6.82 9.56
CA MET A 345 -26.24 -5.94 8.77
C MET A 345 -24.90 -6.62 8.47
N LEU A 346 -24.25 -7.20 9.48
CA LEU A 346 -22.98 -7.90 9.29
C LEU A 346 -23.11 -9.09 8.37
N ALA A 347 -24.20 -9.86 8.46
CA ALA A 347 -24.46 -10.99 7.57
C ALA A 347 -24.67 -10.52 6.11
N VAL A 348 -25.42 -9.44 5.90
CA VAL A 348 -25.62 -8.84 4.57
C VAL A 348 -24.30 -8.33 3.99
N LEU A 349 -23.48 -7.63 4.78
CA LEU A 349 -22.17 -7.15 4.37
C LEU A 349 -21.25 -8.31 3.95
N LEU A 350 -21.14 -9.37 4.76
CA LEU A 350 -20.34 -10.55 4.43
C LEU A 350 -20.87 -11.25 3.16
N GLY A 351 -22.18 -11.40 3.03
CA GLY A 351 -22.80 -11.99 1.84
C GLY A 351 -22.46 -11.19 0.58
N TRP A 352 -22.59 -9.86 0.64
CA TRP A 352 -22.26 -8.99 -0.49
C TRP A 352 -20.76 -9.04 -0.84
N MET A 353 -19.86 -9.03 0.16
CA MET A 353 -18.43 -9.21 -0.06
C MET A 353 -18.12 -10.55 -0.72
N GLY A 354 -18.82 -11.61 -0.31
CA GLY A 354 -18.72 -12.93 -0.92
C GLY A 354 -19.06 -12.88 -2.42
N VAL A 355 -20.17 -12.25 -2.78
CA VAL A 355 -20.59 -12.08 -4.18
C VAL A 355 -19.55 -11.29 -4.97
N GLN A 356 -19.04 -10.16 -4.44
CA GLN A 356 -18.02 -9.37 -5.12
C GLN A 356 -16.73 -10.17 -5.38
N ASN A 357 -16.30 -10.95 -4.40
CA ASN A 357 -15.11 -11.80 -4.54
C ASN A 357 -15.31 -12.92 -5.57
N VAL A 358 -16.49 -13.54 -5.63
CA VAL A 358 -16.80 -14.53 -6.68
C VAL A 358 -16.77 -13.91 -8.08
N VAL A 359 -17.33 -12.71 -8.22
CA VAL A 359 -17.27 -11.96 -9.49
C VAL A 359 -15.82 -11.61 -9.86
N ALA A 360 -15.00 -11.19 -8.88
CA ALA A 360 -13.59 -10.90 -9.09
C ALA A 360 -12.82 -12.15 -9.54
N ILE A 361 -13.00 -13.29 -8.85
CA ILE A 361 -12.38 -14.57 -9.24
C ILE A 361 -12.74 -14.96 -10.67
N ARG A 362 -14.00 -14.77 -11.06
CA ARG A 362 -14.43 -15.04 -12.45
C ARG A 362 -13.70 -14.14 -13.44
N LYS A 363 -13.65 -12.83 -13.20
CA LYS A 363 -12.93 -11.87 -14.07
C LYS A 363 -11.44 -12.20 -14.18
N ILE A 364 -10.79 -12.58 -13.05
CA ILE A 364 -9.40 -12.99 -13.05
C ILE A 364 -9.18 -14.22 -13.96
N ARG A 365 -10.08 -15.21 -13.89
CA ARG A 365 -10.00 -16.41 -14.76
C ARG A 365 -10.19 -16.06 -16.23
N GLU A 366 -11.14 -15.19 -16.55
CA GLU A 366 -11.40 -14.72 -17.92
C GLU A 366 -10.17 -13.94 -18.46
N HIS A 367 -9.63 -13.00 -17.68
CA HIS A 367 -8.42 -12.25 -18.03
C HIS A 367 -7.21 -13.17 -18.19
N ALA A 368 -7.12 -14.14 -17.33
CA ALA A 368 -6.07 -15.13 -17.31
C ALA A 368 -5.97 -16.01 -18.57
N ALA A 369 -7.05 -16.18 -19.31
CA ALA A 369 -7.05 -16.90 -20.57
C ALA A 369 -6.46 -16.08 -21.73
N ALA A 370 -6.46 -14.75 -21.60
CA ALA A 370 -6.05 -13.82 -22.65
C ALA A 370 -4.65 -13.19 -22.43
N HIS A 371 -4.17 -13.17 -21.19
CA HIS A 371 -2.94 -12.45 -20.84
C HIS A 371 -1.92 -13.32 -20.09
N ALA A 372 -0.65 -13.00 -20.25
CA ALA A 372 0.44 -13.61 -19.52
C ALA A 372 0.35 -13.31 -18.02
N SER A 373 0.97 -14.13 -17.16
CA SER A 373 1.13 -13.79 -15.75
C SER A 373 2.06 -12.57 -15.59
N ALA A 374 1.91 -11.80 -14.53
CA ALA A 374 2.76 -10.62 -14.27
C ALA A 374 4.26 -10.94 -14.32
N ARG A 375 4.65 -12.17 -13.88
CA ARG A 375 6.02 -12.66 -14.01
C ARG A 375 6.44 -12.88 -15.46
N ALA A 376 5.59 -13.54 -16.23
CA ALA A 376 5.90 -13.83 -17.63
C ALA A 376 5.95 -12.55 -18.46
N ALA A 377 4.98 -11.64 -18.29
CA ALA A 377 4.95 -10.35 -18.96
C ALA A 377 6.22 -9.53 -18.66
N ALA A 378 6.64 -9.44 -17.38
CA ALA A 378 7.85 -8.74 -17.00
C ALA A 378 9.13 -9.38 -17.61
N LEU A 379 9.22 -10.72 -17.60
CA LEU A 379 10.36 -11.44 -18.21
C LEU A 379 10.38 -11.28 -19.73
N ASN A 380 9.23 -11.38 -20.40
CA ASN A 380 9.10 -11.17 -21.85
C ASN A 380 9.54 -9.77 -22.24
N ALA A 381 9.06 -8.74 -21.51
CA ALA A 381 9.46 -7.36 -21.74
C ALA A 381 10.98 -7.15 -21.52
N ALA A 382 11.53 -7.72 -20.45
CA ALA A 382 12.96 -7.63 -20.17
C ALA A 382 13.82 -8.35 -21.22
N SER A 383 13.37 -9.50 -21.73
CA SER A 383 14.09 -10.26 -22.75
C SER A 383 14.06 -9.59 -24.13
N ALA A 384 13.08 -8.73 -24.37
CA ALA A 384 13.04 -7.91 -25.59
C ALA A 384 14.06 -6.77 -25.58
N CYS A 385 14.84 -6.61 -24.50
CA CYS A 385 15.75 -5.50 -24.28
C CYS A 385 17.20 -5.96 -24.16
N ASP A 386 18.06 -5.43 -25.01
CA ASP A 386 19.50 -5.60 -24.91
C ASP A 386 20.14 -4.43 -24.12
N GLY A 387 21.30 -4.68 -23.49
CA GLY A 387 22.05 -3.64 -22.78
C GLY A 387 21.37 -3.13 -21.50
N VAL A 388 21.62 -1.85 -21.17
CA VAL A 388 21.07 -1.21 -19.96
C VAL A 388 19.58 -0.90 -20.16
N LEU A 389 18.75 -1.35 -19.22
CA LEU A 389 17.31 -1.21 -19.28
C LEU A 389 16.84 -0.01 -18.41
N LEU A 390 16.20 0.97 -19.01
CA LEU A 390 15.41 1.96 -18.30
C LEU A 390 13.93 1.51 -18.31
N SER A 391 13.35 1.26 -17.17
CA SER A 391 11.94 0.85 -17.07
C SER A 391 11.18 1.79 -16.13
N GLU A 392 9.99 2.20 -16.57
CA GLU A 392 9.02 2.84 -15.71
C GLU A 392 8.60 1.89 -14.59
N SER A 393 8.31 0.63 -14.92
CA SER A 393 7.97 -0.37 -13.92
C SER A 393 9.22 -1.04 -13.35
N PRO A 394 9.59 -0.77 -12.08
CA PRO A 394 10.71 -1.46 -11.42
C PRO A 394 10.52 -2.98 -11.34
N LEU A 395 9.28 -3.46 -11.53
CA LEU A 395 8.95 -4.89 -11.57
C LEU A 395 9.74 -5.62 -12.66
N VAL A 396 9.82 -5.02 -13.85
CA VAL A 396 10.47 -5.62 -15.02
C VAL A 396 11.94 -5.95 -14.75
N PRO A 397 12.82 -4.99 -14.42
CA PRO A 397 14.21 -5.31 -14.11
C PRO A 397 14.35 -6.12 -12.80
N ALA A 398 13.52 -5.88 -11.79
CA ALA A 398 13.60 -6.62 -10.53
C ALA A 398 13.29 -8.11 -10.71
N VAL A 399 12.30 -8.49 -11.51
CA VAL A 399 11.96 -9.90 -11.78
C VAL A 399 13.02 -10.57 -12.67
N ALA A 400 13.57 -9.83 -13.63
CA ALA A 400 14.60 -10.32 -14.54
C ALA A 400 16.01 -10.39 -13.93
N GLY A 401 16.20 -9.98 -12.68
CA GLY A 401 17.52 -9.94 -12.05
C GLY A 401 18.44 -8.86 -12.62
N ARG A 402 17.86 -7.84 -13.26
CA ARG A 402 18.60 -6.72 -13.86
C ARG A 402 18.62 -5.52 -12.92
N ARG A 403 19.54 -4.62 -13.17
CA ARG A 403 19.68 -3.37 -12.41
C ARG A 403 18.46 -2.47 -12.59
N VAL A 404 17.88 -2.00 -11.48
CA VAL A 404 16.77 -1.04 -11.48
C VAL A 404 17.37 0.37 -11.52
N ILE A 405 17.21 1.10 -12.61
CA ILE A 405 17.80 2.44 -12.77
C ILE A 405 17.03 3.48 -11.96
N VAL A 406 15.71 3.52 -12.09
CA VAL A 406 14.83 4.40 -11.29
C VAL A 406 14.05 3.51 -10.32
N LEU A 407 14.32 3.66 -9.02
CA LEU A 407 13.75 2.80 -7.99
C LEU A 407 12.23 2.94 -7.87
N ASP A 408 11.74 4.18 -7.88
CA ASP A 408 10.33 4.54 -7.75
C ASP A 408 10.08 5.77 -8.63
N PRO A 409 9.51 5.61 -9.83
CA PRO A 409 9.29 6.71 -10.78
C PRO A 409 8.41 7.83 -10.23
N PHE A 410 7.40 7.48 -9.40
CA PHE A 410 6.58 8.46 -8.71
C PHE A 410 7.41 9.27 -7.69
N ALA A 411 8.22 8.60 -6.88
CA ALA A 411 9.10 9.26 -5.92
C ALA A 411 10.16 10.11 -6.63
N PHE A 412 10.72 9.62 -7.74
CA PHE A 412 11.63 10.36 -8.61
C PHE A 412 10.98 11.65 -9.10
N ARG A 413 9.78 11.56 -9.72
CA ARG A 413 9.02 12.72 -10.20
C ARG A 413 8.75 13.72 -9.08
N THR A 414 8.33 13.22 -7.91
CA THR A 414 8.03 14.05 -6.74
C THR A 414 9.28 14.76 -6.22
N ALA A 415 10.41 14.07 -6.11
CA ALA A 415 11.68 14.66 -5.70
C ALA A 415 12.19 15.69 -6.72
N ALA A 416 11.98 15.44 -8.00
CA ALA A 416 12.39 16.32 -9.10
C ALA A 416 11.63 17.67 -9.11
N LEU A 417 10.45 17.77 -8.48
CA LEU A 417 9.77 19.05 -8.30
C LEU A 417 10.60 20.05 -7.46
N ALA A 418 11.31 19.53 -6.45
CA ALA A 418 12.19 20.32 -5.61
C ALA A 418 13.65 20.31 -6.09
N ARG A 419 14.03 19.35 -6.95
CA ARG A 419 15.38 19.11 -7.47
C ARG A 419 15.36 18.86 -8.98
N PRO A 420 15.16 19.90 -9.80
CA PRO A 420 15.03 19.76 -11.25
C PRO A 420 16.25 19.12 -11.94
N GLU A 421 17.40 19.17 -11.28
CA GLU A 421 18.63 18.51 -11.75
C GLU A 421 18.48 17.00 -11.93
N LEU A 422 17.62 16.33 -11.14
CA LEU A 422 17.36 14.89 -11.28
C LEU A 422 16.74 14.56 -12.66
N THR A 423 15.72 15.33 -13.04
CA THR A 423 15.08 15.17 -14.35
C THR A 423 16.03 15.51 -15.49
N ARG A 424 16.84 16.56 -15.34
CA ARG A 424 17.83 16.98 -16.34
C ARG A 424 18.88 15.88 -16.56
N ASP A 425 19.45 15.36 -15.49
CA ASP A 425 20.45 14.30 -15.56
C ASP A 425 19.91 13.03 -16.27
N LEU A 426 18.72 12.58 -15.91
CA LEU A 426 18.09 11.43 -16.59
C LEU A 426 17.81 11.72 -18.06
N ALA A 427 17.29 12.92 -18.38
CA ALA A 427 17.01 13.31 -19.77
C ALA A 427 18.30 13.38 -20.61
N GLU A 428 19.40 13.92 -20.08
CA GLU A 428 20.70 13.96 -20.75
C GLU A 428 21.26 12.56 -21.02
N ARG A 429 21.08 11.61 -20.11
CA ARG A 429 21.47 10.21 -20.31
C ARG A 429 20.66 9.55 -21.41
N ILE A 430 19.36 9.87 -21.50
CA ILE A 430 18.48 9.44 -22.58
C ILE A 430 18.93 10.07 -23.91
N ASP A 431 19.26 11.36 -23.91
CA ASP A 431 19.75 12.05 -25.10
C ASP A 431 21.10 11.48 -25.59
N ARG A 432 21.97 11.01 -24.69
CA ARG A 432 23.20 10.24 -25.02
C ARG A 432 22.95 8.79 -25.41
N ARG A 433 21.69 8.31 -25.37
CA ARG A 433 21.30 6.92 -25.68
C ARG A 433 22.03 5.89 -24.82
N GLU A 434 22.24 6.18 -23.53
CA GLU A 434 22.91 5.26 -22.61
C GLU A 434 22.12 3.97 -22.37
N PHE A 435 20.82 3.97 -22.62
CA PHE A 435 19.94 2.84 -22.41
C PHE A 435 19.77 2.04 -23.71
N GLY A 436 19.98 0.72 -23.63
CA GLY A 436 19.74 -0.19 -24.74
C GLY A 436 18.27 -0.27 -25.10
N CYS A 437 17.38 -0.11 -24.12
CA CYS A 437 15.97 0.12 -24.36
C CYS A 437 15.30 0.86 -23.20
N VAL A 438 14.09 1.39 -23.49
CA VAL A 438 13.19 2.01 -22.52
C VAL A 438 11.87 1.25 -22.53
N ILE A 439 11.34 0.93 -21.33
CA ILE A 439 10.03 0.29 -21.16
C ILE A 439 9.09 1.22 -20.44
N LEU A 440 7.91 1.44 -21.03
CA LEU A 440 6.82 2.28 -20.50
C LEU A 440 5.53 1.44 -20.38
N GLU A 441 4.68 1.77 -19.38
CA GLU A 441 3.37 1.12 -19.20
C GLU A 441 2.30 1.74 -20.11
N TYR A 442 2.35 3.07 -20.30
CA TYR A 442 1.39 3.79 -21.14
C TYR A 442 2.02 4.32 -22.43
N ASP A 443 1.20 4.55 -23.43
CA ASP A 443 1.59 5.32 -24.61
C ASP A 443 1.71 6.81 -24.21
N PRO A 444 2.92 7.38 -24.19
CA PRO A 444 3.12 8.73 -23.67
C PRO A 444 2.49 9.83 -24.53
N TRP A 445 2.09 9.50 -25.74
CA TRP A 445 1.42 10.44 -26.66
C TRP A 445 -0.11 10.29 -26.68
N SER A 446 -0.66 9.27 -26.02
CA SER A 446 -2.09 9.18 -25.75
C SER A 446 -2.52 10.19 -24.70
N ALA A 447 -3.80 10.58 -24.69
CA ALA A 447 -4.33 11.51 -23.67
C ALA A 447 -4.13 11.00 -22.23
N VAL A 448 -4.28 9.69 -22.01
CA VAL A 448 -4.08 9.04 -20.72
C VAL A 448 -2.60 9.05 -20.32
N GLY A 449 -1.72 8.62 -21.24
CA GLY A 449 -0.28 8.56 -20.97
C GLY A 449 0.34 9.95 -20.79
N ALA A 450 -0.07 10.94 -21.58
CA ALA A 450 0.41 12.30 -21.41
C ALA A 450 0.10 12.85 -20.01
N GLY A 451 -1.14 12.65 -19.53
CA GLY A 451 -1.52 13.04 -18.16
C GLY A 451 -0.77 12.25 -17.08
N TRP A 452 -0.56 10.94 -17.31
CA TRP A 452 0.18 10.08 -16.41
C TRP A 452 1.62 10.56 -16.21
N TYR A 453 2.36 10.75 -17.30
CA TYR A 453 3.77 11.14 -17.24
C TYR A 453 3.98 12.59 -16.82
N GLU A 454 3.04 13.48 -17.11
CA GLU A 454 3.14 14.86 -16.67
C GLU A 454 2.92 15.01 -15.16
N GLN A 455 1.97 14.25 -14.59
CA GLN A 455 1.51 14.45 -13.22
C GLN A 455 2.04 13.42 -12.23
N ILE A 456 2.28 12.18 -12.68
CA ILE A 456 2.54 11.06 -11.77
C ILE A 456 3.97 10.54 -11.92
N ASP A 457 4.39 10.10 -13.10
CA ASP A 457 5.67 9.42 -13.30
C ASP A 457 6.61 10.16 -14.25
N PHE A 458 7.90 10.08 -14.01
CA PHE A 458 9.03 10.63 -14.79
C PHE A 458 9.01 12.17 -15.03
N GLY A 459 7.93 12.75 -15.49
CA GLY A 459 7.81 14.14 -15.92
C GLY A 459 8.06 14.34 -17.42
N ARG A 460 7.51 15.43 -17.94
CA ARG A 460 7.47 15.72 -19.38
C ARG A 460 8.84 15.72 -20.05
N ALA A 461 9.85 16.32 -19.41
CA ALA A 461 11.19 16.43 -20.00
C ALA A 461 11.84 15.07 -20.28
N VAL A 462 11.61 14.06 -19.41
CA VAL A 462 12.09 12.69 -19.62
C VAL A 462 11.39 12.05 -20.81
N ILE A 463 10.07 12.21 -20.90
CA ILE A 463 9.27 11.66 -22.01
C ILE A 463 9.65 12.32 -23.34
N ASP A 464 9.88 13.61 -23.38
CA ASP A 464 10.31 14.33 -24.57
C ASP A 464 11.71 13.87 -25.02
N ALA A 465 12.62 13.58 -24.10
CA ALA A 465 13.92 13.01 -24.40
C ALA A 465 13.80 11.58 -25.00
N ILE A 466 12.89 10.76 -24.45
CA ILE A 466 12.57 9.44 -25.02
C ILE A 466 12.05 9.59 -26.45
N GLY A 467 11.07 10.48 -26.66
CA GLY A 467 10.48 10.71 -27.99
C GLY A 467 11.47 11.21 -29.06
N ARG A 468 12.51 11.94 -28.65
CA ARG A 468 13.56 12.40 -29.58
C ARG A 468 14.55 11.29 -29.99
N ASN A 469 14.84 10.38 -29.07
CA ASN A 469 16.00 9.47 -29.20
C ASN A 469 15.64 8.00 -29.32
N TYR A 470 14.41 7.64 -29.02
CA TYR A 470 13.93 6.26 -29.05
C TYR A 470 12.67 6.14 -29.91
N ARG A 471 12.51 4.98 -30.56
CA ARG A 471 11.31 4.64 -31.33
C ARG A 471 10.64 3.40 -30.73
N LEU A 472 9.33 3.32 -30.85
CA LEU A 472 8.58 2.14 -30.43
C LEU A 472 9.03 0.94 -31.28
N ARG A 473 9.60 -0.07 -30.64
CA ARG A 473 9.91 -1.37 -31.23
C ARG A 473 8.67 -2.26 -31.30
N GLY A 474 7.85 -2.23 -30.26
CA GLY A 474 6.62 -3.01 -30.16
C GLY A 474 6.00 -2.99 -28.77
N VAL A 475 4.86 -3.66 -28.67
CA VAL A 475 4.16 -3.89 -27.40
C VAL A 475 4.31 -5.36 -27.03
N VAL A 476 4.80 -5.61 -25.84
CA VAL A 476 5.00 -6.94 -25.26
C VAL A 476 4.12 -7.05 -24.03
N ASP A 477 3.04 -7.80 -24.14
CA ASP A 477 1.98 -7.86 -23.14
C ASP A 477 1.43 -6.45 -22.84
N GLU A 478 1.59 -5.94 -21.62
CA GLU A 478 1.17 -4.59 -21.21
C GLU A 478 2.26 -3.52 -21.40
N TYR A 479 3.49 -3.92 -21.76
CA TYR A 479 4.65 -3.06 -21.81
C TYR A 479 4.97 -2.57 -23.22
N ARG A 480 5.28 -1.29 -23.36
CA ARG A 480 5.78 -0.67 -24.59
C ARG A 480 7.29 -0.60 -24.55
N VAL A 481 7.93 -1.28 -25.48
CA VAL A 481 9.38 -1.38 -25.59
C VAL A 481 9.87 -0.42 -26.66
N TYR A 482 10.74 0.50 -26.26
CA TYR A 482 11.37 1.48 -27.13
C TYR A 482 12.85 1.16 -27.27
N GLU A 483 13.38 1.23 -28.51
CA GLU A 483 14.81 1.06 -28.83
C GLU A 483 15.42 2.37 -29.32
N PRO A 484 16.76 2.56 -29.21
CA PRO A 484 17.41 3.74 -29.75
C PRO A 484 17.08 3.93 -31.23
N ALA A 485 16.67 5.15 -31.60
CA ALA A 485 16.44 5.46 -33.00
C ALA A 485 17.78 5.39 -33.75
N VAL A 486 17.82 4.59 -34.85
CA VAL A 486 19.00 4.51 -35.69
C VAL A 486 19.21 5.88 -36.33
N THR A 487 20.31 6.51 -36.04
CA THR A 487 20.75 7.68 -36.83
C THR A 487 21.16 7.18 -38.19
N THR A 488 20.25 7.27 -39.16
CA THR A 488 20.66 7.18 -40.57
C THR A 488 21.60 8.36 -40.77
N SER A 489 22.90 8.10 -40.76
CA SER A 489 23.88 9.02 -41.32
C SER A 489 23.50 9.19 -42.77
N ALA A 490 22.75 10.28 -43.05
CA ALA A 490 22.51 10.70 -44.41
C ALA A 490 23.88 10.79 -45.07
N ASN A 491 24.13 9.91 -46.01
CA ASN A 491 25.26 9.92 -46.93
C ASN A 491 25.30 11.31 -47.59
N ARG A 492 26.00 12.24 -46.96
CA ARG A 492 26.45 13.43 -47.68
C ARG A 492 27.55 12.93 -48.59
N SER A 493 27.16 12.44 -49.73
CA SER A 493 28.06 12.41 -50.86
C SER A 493 28.50 13.85 -51.11
N PRO A 494 29.78 14.17 -51.06
CA PRO A 494 30.25 15.46 -51.51
C PRO A 494 30.04 15.50 -53.03
N HIS A 495 29.08 16.28 -53.49
CA HIS A 495 29.06 16.68 -54.90
C HIS A 495 30.40 17.39 -55.15
N SER A 496 31.33 16.70 -55.79
CA SER A 496 32.46 17.28 -56.44
C SER A 496 31.95 18.25 -57.52
N PRO A 497 32.33 19.54 -57.50
CA PRO A 497 32.08 20.39 -58.64
C PRO A 497 33.01 19.91 -59.76
N GLY A 498 32.43 19.28 -60.79
CA GLY A 498 33.12 19.03 -62.03
C GLY A 498 33.48 20.36 -62.71
N THR A 499 34.69 20.46 -63.01
CA THR A 499 35.33 21.48 -63.90
C THR A 499 34.68 21.58 -65.28
#